data_3dbeba705d8cbf8cb1c3557c5e96471b
#
_entry.id   3dbeba705d8cbf8cb1c3557c5e96471b
#
_cell.length_a   1.000
_cell.length_b   1.000
_cell.length_c   1.000
_cell.angle_alpha   90.00
_cell.angle_beta   90.00
_cell.angle_gamma   90.00
#
_symmetry.space_group_name_H-M   'P 1'
#
loop_
_entity.id
_entity.type
_entity.pdbx_description
1 polymer ?
#
loop_
_entity_poly.entity_id
_entity_poly.type
_entity_poly.pdbx_seq_one_letter_code
_entity_poly.pdbx_strand_id
1 'polypeptide(L)'
;MDVLVKGRNIVVTPALERYALEKVERVSKFFDSEGSDSRAEVELVHARNRSVVDAEVAEATLFINGTVLKATEASEDMYASIDRMADKLERQVRRYRGRQIDRWQGQAKNAPPTPEEPMAPEEEANLEARIVRTKQFQMKPMGAEEAVLQMDLLDHDFYVFTSAETGDINVVYRRRDGNYGLIEPAN
;
A
#
# COMPACT_ATOMS: atom_id res chain seq x y z
N MET A 1 -6.82 -5.71 18.51
CA MET A 1 -6.82 -5.79 17.02
C MET A 1 -7.27 -7.17 16.60
N ASP A 2 -8.22 -7.28 15.67
CA ASP A 2 -8.59 -8.58 15.08
C ASP A 2 -7.66 -8.92 13.93
N VAL A 3 -7.07 -10.13 13.95
CA VAL A 3 -6.18 -10.62 12.90
C VAL A 3 -6.77 -11.86 12.27
N LEU A 4 -6.99 -11.86 10.96
CA LEU A 4 -7.50 -12.98 10.20
C LEU A 4 -6.39 -13.52 9.29
N VAL A 5 -6.02 -14.80 9.45
CA VAL A 5 -5.02 -15.47 8.60
C VAL A 5 -5.72 -16.41 7.62
N LYS A 6 -5.41 -16.27 6.33
CA LYS A 6 -5.94 -17.10 5.23
C LYS A 6 -4.80 -17.72 4.43
N GLY A 7 -5.04 -18.87 3.82
CA GLY A 7 -4.12 -19.52 2.90
C GLY A 7 -4.69 -19.59 1.49
N ARG A 8 -3.85 -19.33 0.50
CA ARG A 8 -4.17 -19.55 -0.92
C ARG A 8 -3.13 -20.48 -1.56
N ASN A 9 -3.58 -21.63 -2.00
CA ASN A 9 -2.76 -22.74 -2.49
C ASN A 9 -1.77 -23.32 -1.44
N ILE A 10 -2.02 -23.06 -0.17
CA ILE A 10 -1.26 -23.60 0.95
C ILE A 10 -2.23 -23.93 2.09
N VAL A 11 -1.93 -24.96 2.84
CA VAL A 11 -2.64 -25.29 4.08
C VAL A 11 -2.00 -24.46 5.21
N VAL A 12 -2.77 -23.57 5.80
CA VAL A 12 -2.31 -22.82 6.98
C VAL A 12 -2.26 -23.77 8.17
N THR A 13 -1.06 -24.14 8.57
CA THR A 13 -0.85 -24.96 9.77
C THR A 13 -1.02 -24.11 11.04
N PRO A 14 -1.37 -24.70 12.19
CA PRO A 14 -1.46 -23.96 13.46
C PRO A 14 -0.14 -23.25 13.85
N ALA A 15 0.99 -23.75 13.37
CA ALA A 15 2.31 -23.14 13.59
C ALA A 15 2.48 -21.88 12.75
N LEU A 16 2.13 -21.93 11.46
CA LEU A 16 2.17 -20.77 10.57
C LEU A 16 1.19 -19.67 10.99
N GLU A 17 -0.03 -20.07 11.36
CA GLU A 17 -1.05 -19.14 11.84
C GLU A 17 -0.57 -18.38 13.08
N ARG A 18 -0.10 -19.12 14.10
CA ARG A 18 0.42 -18.52 15.34
C ARG A 18 1.62 -17.60 15.06
N TYR A 19 2.52 -18.01 14.18
CA TYR A 19 3.69 -17.22 13.80
C TYR A 19 3.28 -15.90 13.14
N ALA A 20 2.38 -15.96 12.17
CA ALA A 20 1.88 -14.77 11.49
C ALA A 20 1.14 -13.82 12.46
N LEU A 21 0.30 -14.37 13.35
CA LEU A 21 -0.38 -13.61 14.39
C LEU A 21 0.62 -12.87 15.28
N GLU A 22 1.63 -13.59 15.83
CA GLU A 22 2.64 -13.00 16.72
C GLU A 22 3.38 -11.83 16.04
N LYS A 23 3.78 -12.00 14.77
CA LYS A 23 4.50 -10.96 14.02
C LYS A 23 3.63 -9.74 13.74
N VAL A 24 2.37 -9.93 13.34
CA VAL A 24 1.44 -8.83 13.07
C VAL A 24 0.97 -8.13 14.36
N GLU A 25 0.74 -8.86 15.44
CA GLU A 25 0.41 -8.29 16.76
C GLU A 25 1.55 -7.40 17.28
N ARG A 26 2.82 -7.73 16.99
CA ARG A 26 3.94 -6.86 17.34
C ARG A 26 3.83 -5.50 16.66
N VAL A 27 3.35 -5.48 15.40
CA VAL A 27 3.12 -4.24 14.67
C VAL A 27 1.98 -3.43 15.25
N SER A 28 0.94 -4.08 15.81
CA SER A 28 -0.21 -3.38 16.41
C SER A 28 0.17 -2.51 17.62
N LYS A 29 1.22 -2.87 18.36
CA LYS A 29 1.72 -2.08 19.51
C LYS A 29 2.08 -0.64 19.13
N PHE A 30 2.33 -0.37 17.87
CA PHE A 30 2.57 0.99 17.39
C PHE A 30 1.28 1.79 17.17
N PHE A 31 0.07 1.18 17.29
CA PHE A 31 -1.22 1.84 17.07
C PHE A 31 -2.10 1.94 18.30
N ASP A 32 -1.85 1.14 19.33
CA ASP A 32 -2.67 1.05 20.55
C ASP A 32 -2.65 2.35 21.39
N SER A 33 -2.93 3.47 20.73
CA SER A 33 -3.40 4.68 21.36
C SER A 33 -4.92 4.61 21.36
N GLU A 34 -5.49 4.22 22.52
CA GLU A 34 -6.88 4.35 22.93
C GLU A 34 -7.95 4.41 21.82
N GLY A 35 -8.64 3.28 21.57
CA GLY A 35 -9.91 3.29 20.84
C GLY A 35 -9.85 3.19 19.32
N SER A 36 -8.71 2.85 18.72
CA SER A 36 -8.65 2.64 17.28
C SER A 36 -9.23 1.28 16.90
N ASP A 37 -10.31 1.30 16.11
CA ASP A 37 -10.84 0.11 15.43
C ASP A 37 -9.80 -0.33 14.39
N SER A 38 -8.98 -1.33 14.75
CA SER A 38 -7.91 -1.85 13.90
C SER A 38 -8.12 -3.33 13.60
N ARG A 39 -8.04 -3.68 12.31
CA ARG A 39 -8.16 -5.04 11.80
C ARG A 39 -7.00 -5.34 10.86
N ALA A 40 -6.48 -6.56 10.90
CA ALA A 40 -5.49 -7.04 9.96
C ALA A 40 -5.96 -8.31 9.25
N GLU A 41 -5.68 -8.41 7.97
CA GLU A 41 -5.85 -9.61 7.18
C GLU A 41 -4.49 -10.05 6.66
N VAL A 42 -4.14 -11.32 6.89
CA VAL A 42 -2.90 -11.93 6.39
C VAL A 42 -3.26 -13.02 5.40
N GLU A 43 -2.75 -12.95 4.20
CA GLU A 43 -2.87 -13.99 3.18
C GLU A 43 -1.51 -14.64 2.93
N LEU A 44 -1.42 -15.95 3.17
CA LEU A 44 -0.25 -16.77 2.86
C LEU A 44 -0.49 -17.49 1.54
N VAL A 45 0.39 -17.32 0.57
CA VAL A 45 0.20 -17.82 -0.80
C VAL A 45 1.39 -18.66 -1.22
N HIS A 46 1.13 -19.87 -1.72
CA HIS A 46 2.13 -20.64 -2.44
C HIS A 46 1.94 -20.45 -3.96
N ALA A 47 2.99 -19.96 -4.64
CA ALA A 47 2.95 -19.78 -6.09
C ALA A 47 2.93 -21.13 -6.80
N ARG A 48 1.96 -21.33 -7.69
CA ARG A 48 1.81 -22.61 -8.44
C ARG A 48 2.90 -22.84 -9.48
N ASN A 49 3.64 -21.80 -9.86
CA ASN A 49 4.66 -21.91 -10.89
C ASN A 49 5.99 -22.34 -10.29
N ARG A 50 6.42 -23.58 -10.59
CA ARG A 50 7.69 -24.17 -10.13
C ARG A 50 8.96 -23.44 -10.59
N SER A 51 8.84 -22.52 -11.54
CA SER A 51 9.98 -21.72 -12.03
C SER A 51 10.23 -20.46 -11.20
N VAL A 52 9.39 -20.17 -10.19
CA VAL A 52 9.56 -19.02 -9.31
C VAL A 52 10.37 -19.43 -8.10
N VAL A 53 11.54 -18.82 -7.92
CA VAL A 53 12.44 -19.09 -6.80
C VAL A 53 11.77 -18.68 -5.48
N ASP A 54 11.13 -17.51 -5.46
CA ASP A 54 10.40 -16.98 -4.29
C ASP A 54 8.92 -17.39 -4.37
N ALA A 55 8.66 -18.68 -4.14
CA ALA A 55 7.32 -19.27 -4.30
C ALA A 55 6.39 -19.02 -3.11
N GLU A 56 6.94 -18.65 -1.95
CA GLU A 56 6.19 -18.40 -0.73
C GLU A 56 5.95 -16.91 -0.53
N VAL A 57 4.69 -16.47 -0.65
CA VAL A 57 4.32 -15.06 -0.57
C VAL A 57 3.48 -14.83 0.70
N ALA A 58 3.88 -13.85 1.51
CA ALA A 58 3.10 -13.34 2.62
C ALA A 58 2.61 -11.94 2.31
N GLU A 59 1.30 -11.73 2.43
CA GLU A 59 0.66 -10.44 2.24
C GLU A 59 -0.11 -10.08 3.51
N ALA A 60 0.07 -8.86 4.03
CA ALA A 60 -0.75 -8.32 5.11
C ALA A 60 -1.42 -7.02 4.69
N THR A 61 -2.69 -6.90 5.00
CA THR A 61 -3.48 -5.68 4.86
C THR A 61 -3.97 -5.25 6.23
N LEU A 62 -3.59 -4.05 6.64
CA LEU A 62 -3.90 -3.47 7.92
C LEU A 62 -4.87 -2.29 7.74
N PHE A 63 -6.00 -2.34 8.40
CA PHE A 63 -7.03 -1.30 8.39
C PHE A 63 -6.96 -0.53 9.71
N ILE A 64 -6.71 0.78 9.67
CA ILE A 64 -6.55 1.64 10.85
C ILE A 64 -7.24 2.96 10.59
N ASN A 65 -8.27 3.29 11.35
CA ASN A 65 -8.93 4.60 11.28
C ASN A 65 -9.23 5.07 9.85
N GLY A 66 -9.75 4.17 9.01
CA GLY A 66 -10.05 4.44 7.60
C GLY A 66 -8.84 4.47 6.64
N THR A 67 -7.63 4.25 7.16
CA THR A 67 -6.42 4.09 6.34
C THR A 67 -6.11 2.63 6.13
N VAL A 68 -5.69 2.27 4.92
CA VAL A 68 -5.29 0.91 4.56
C VAL A 68 -3.79 0.89 4.29
N LEU A 69 -3.05 0.04 5.01
CA LEU A 69 -1.64 -0.23 4.77
C LEU A 69 -1.50 -1.67 4.28
N LYS A 70 -0.73 -1.88 3.23
CA LYS A 70 -0.52 -3.19 2.62
C LYS A 70 0.97 -3.47 2.47
N ALA A 71 1.40 -4.63 2.95
CA ALA A 71 2.76 -5.13 2.75
C ALA A 71 2.71 -6.52 2.11
N THR A 72 3.55 -6.73 1.10
CA THR A 72 3.67 -8.02 0.39
C THR A 72 5.15 -8.31 0.24
N GLU A 73 5.57 -9.51 0.63
CA GLU A 73 6.93 -10.01 0.47
C GLU A 73 6.91 -11.47 0.03
N ALA A 74 7.94 -11.87 -0.70
CA ALA A 74 8.11 -13.22 -1.21
C ALA A 74 9.50 -13.75 -0.88
N SER A 75 9.62 -15.07 -0.66
CA SER A 75 10.88 -15.76 -0.47
C SER A 75 10.74 -17.27 -0.74
N GLU A 76 11.82 -18.00 -0.59
CA GLU A 76 11.83 -19.47 -0.72
C GLU A 76 11.17 -20.16 0.50
N ASP A 77 11.05 -19.48 1.63
CA ASP A 77 10.48 -20.00 2.87
C ASP A 77 9.36 -19.10 3.40
N MET A 78 8.22 -19.68 3.78
CA MET A 78 7.05 -18.95 4.26
C MET A 78 7.33 -18.16 5.56
N TYR A 79 8.12 -18.68 6.48
CA TYR A 79 8.47 -17.96 7.71
C TYR A 79 9.31 -16.72 7.40
N ALA A 80 10.26 -16.83 6.48
CA ALA A 80 11.04 -15.69 6.01
C ALA A 80 10.18 -14.64 5.31
N SER A 81 9.19 -15.07 4.51
CA SER A 81 8.22 -14.16 3.89
C SER A 81 7.36 -13.42 4.91
N ILE A 82 6.90 -14.11 5.96
CA ILE A 82 6.15 -13.51 7.06
C ILE A 82 7.02 -12.48 7.80
N ASP A 83 8.29 -12.78 8.06
CA ASP A 83 9.20 -11.85 8.74
C ASP A 83 9.42 -10.57 7.92
N ARG A 84 9.79 -10.72 6.64
CA ARG A 84 10.01 -9.57 5.73
C ARG A 84 8.75 -8.74 5.57
N MET A 85 7.59 -9.38 5.43
CA MET A 85 6.29 -8.72 5.35
C MET A 85 5.99 -7.92 6.62
N ALA A 86 6.21 -8.51 7.81
CA ALA A 86 5.97 -7.85 9.09
C ALA A 86 6.92 -6.64 9.28
N ASP A 87 8.20 -6.77 8.94
CA ASP A 87 9.18 -5.69 9.01
C ASP A 87 8.81 -4.54 8.05
N LYS A 88 8.35 -4.86 6.84
CA LYS A 88 7.87 -3.87 5.88
C LYS A 88 6.62 -3.16 6.39
N LEU A 89 5.68 -3.91 6.96
CA LEU A 89 4.47 -3.36 7.56
C LEU A 89 4.82 -2.44 8.74
N GLU A 90 5.73 -2.83 9.61
CA GLU A 90 6.21 -2.02 10.74
C GLU A 90 6.80 -0.69 10.26
N ARG A 91 7.66 -0.71 9.22
CA ARG A 91 8.22 0.52 8.62
C ARG A 91 7.13 1.44 8.06
N GLN A 92 6.13 0.88 7.37
CA GLN A 92 5.00 1.67 6.83
C GLN A 92 4.20 2.34 7.95
N VAL A 93 3.96 1.61 9.04
CA VAL A 93 3.24 2.08 10.21
C VAL A 93 3.98 3.21 10.92
N ARG A 94 5.27 3.04 11.18
CA ARG A 94 6.09 4.09 11.80
C ARG A 94 6.08 5.37 10.96
N ARG A 95 6.16 5.23 9.62
CA ARG A 95 6.08 6.35 8.68
C ARG A 95 4.71 7.03 8.70
N TYR A 96 3.63 6.25 8.73
CA TYR A 96 2.27 6.77 8.84
C TYR A 96 2.08 7.59 10.11
N ARG A 97 2.53 7.06 11.25
CA ARG A 97 2.45 7.75 12.54
C ARG A 97 3.30 9.02 12.59
N GLY A 98 4.51 9.00 12.06
CA GLY A 98 5.36 10.20 11.96
C GLY A 98 4.66 11.32 11.20
N ARG A 99 4.02 11.03 10.05
CA ARG A 99 3.26 12.02 9.28
C ARG A 99 2.03 12.56 10.01
N GLN A 100 1.39 11.78 10.87
CA GLN A 100 0.29 12.27 11.70
C GLN A 100 0.79 13.25 12.76
N ILE A 101 1.88 12.93 13.45
CA ILE A 101 2.49 13.79 14.47
C ILE A 101 2.96 15.12 13.85
N ASP A 102 3.60 15.08 12.69
CA ASP A 102 4.06 16.27 11.97
C ASP A 102 2.90 17.17 11.53
N ARG A 103 1.75 16.61 11.14
CA ARG A 103 0.54 17.39 10.84
C ARG A 103 -0.03 18.08 12.07
N TRP A 104 0.07 17.46 13.24
CA TRP A 104 -0.43 18.05 14.50
C TRP A 104 0.56 19.07 15.08
N GLN A 105 1.86 18.91 14.86
CA GLN A 105 2.90 19.83 15.32
C GLN A 105 3.28 20.91 14.29
N GLY A 106 2.85 20.77 13.03
CA GLY A 106 3.22 21.63 11.90
C GLY A 106 2.64 23.05 11.92
N GLN A 107 2.01 23.48 13.03
CA GLN A 107 1.71 24.89 13.28
C GLN A 107 2.77 25.62 14.12
N ALA A 108 3.84 24.96 14.53
CA ALA A 108 4.92 25.62 15.26
C ALA A 108 6.26 24.95 14.94
N LYS A 109 7.00 25.54 14.02
CA LYS A 109 8.46 25.69 13.97
C LYS A 109 9.03 25.53 12.57
N ASN A 110 9.22 26.67 11.91
CA ASN A 110 10.34 26.87 11.00
C ASN A 110 11.62 26.86 11.83
N ALA A 111 12.36 25.77 11.82
CA ALA A 111 13.75 25.71 12.22
C ALA A 111 14.52 24.81 11.23
N PRO A 112 15.67 25.26 10.69
CA PRO A 112 16.46 24.48 9.73
C PRO A 112 17.12 23.30 10.44
N PRO A 113 17.31 22.15 9.75
CA PRO A 113 17.96 20.99 10.33
C PRO A 113 19.46 21.23 10.53
N THR A 114 19.93 20.93 11.73
CA THR A 114 21.37 20.83 12.07
C THR A 114 21.95 19.60 11.35
N PRO A 115 23.17 19.69 10.79
CA PRO A 115 23.79 18.56 10.10
C PRO A 115 24.30 17.55 11.11
N GLU A 116 23.77 16.34 11.13
CA GLU A 116 24.38 15.18 11.77
C GLU A 116 25.13 14.35 10.73
N GLU A 117 26.29 13.84 11.16
CA GLU A 117 27.38 13.25 10.40
C GLU A 117 27.01 12.01 9.57
N PRO A 118 27.76 11.67 8.50
CA PRO A 118 27.39 10.62 7.57
C PRO A 118 27.75 9.23 8.09
N MET A 119 26.76 8.41 8.41
CA MET A 119 26.92 6.96 8.44
C MET A 119 26.76 6.39 7.02
N ALA A 120 27.66 5.49 6.66
CA ALA A 120 27.83 4.91 5.33
C ALA A 120 26.56 4.34 4.70
N PRO A 121 26.44 4.36 3.36
CA PRO A 121 25.23 4.02 2.65
C PRO A 121 25.08 2.50 2.54
N GLU A 122 24.17 1.92 3.29
CA GLU A 122 23.48 0.73 2.82
C GLU A 122 22.41 1.21 1.82
N GLU A 123 22.52 0.77 0.58
CA GLU A 123 21.62 1.09 -0.53
C GLU A 123 20.22 0.49 -0.29
N GLU A 124 19.49 1.04 0.68
CA GLU A 124 18.05 0.90 0.72
C GLU A 124 17.46 1.96 -0.21
N ALA A 125 16.92 1.53 -1.33
CA ALA A 125 16.13 2.35 -2.22
C ALA A 125 15.02 3.05 -1.42
N ASN A 126 15.32 4.25 -0.94
CA ASN A 126 14.43 5.09 -0.15
C ASN A 126 13.41 5.71 -1.11
N LEU A 127 12.41 4.92 -1.50
CA LEU A 127 11.23 5.38 -2.22
C LEU A 127 10.37 6.23 -1.26
N GLU A 128 10.91 7.35 -0.82
CA GLU A 128 10.09 8.40 -0.22
C GLU A 128 9.19 8.97 -1.32
N ALA A 129 7.98 8.41 -1.43
CA ALA A 129 6.95 8.97 -2.30
C ALA A 129 6.55 10.36 -1.77
N ARG A 130 7.22 11.39 -2.27
CA ARG A 130 6.87 12.80 -2.00
C ARG A 130 5.99 13.31 -3.14
N ILE A 131 4.96 14.10 -2.82
CA ILE A 131 4.28 14.90 -3.84
C ILE A 131 5.24 16.02 -4.23
N VAL A 132 6.03 15.77 -5.27
CA VAL A 132 7.02 16.73 -5.78
C VAL A 132 6.40 17.78 -6.72
N ARG A 133 5.19 17.53 -7.20
CA ARG A 133 4.51 18.42 -8.15
C ARG A 133 2.99 18.32 -8.02
N THR A 134 2.32 19.44 -7.93
CA THR A 134 0.87 19.58 -8.03
C THR A 134 0.53 20.18 -9.41
N LYS A 135 -0.36 19.52 -10.15
CA LYS A 135 -0.91 20.05 -11.40
C LYS A 135 -2.39 20.33 -11.22
N GLN A 136 -2.84 21.45 -11.72
CA GLN A 136 -4.26 21.80 -11.85
C GLN A 136 -4.59 21.89 -13.34
N PHE A 137 -5.64 21.24 -13.77
CA PHE A 137 -6.12 21.30 -15.13
C PHE A 137 -7.65 21.29 -15.17
N GLN A 138 -8.21 21.93 -16.20
CA GLN A 138 -9.65 21.92 -16.39
C GLN A 138 -10.04 20.58 -17.02
N MET A 139 -10.91 19.85 -16.34
CA MET A 139 -11.46 18.61 -16.88
C MET A 139 -12.68 18.93 -17.76
N LYS A 140 -12.63 18.51 -19.01
CA LYS A 140 -13.80 18.58 -19.91
C LYS A 140 -14.63 17.32 -19.73
N PRO A 141 -15.96 17.42 -19.70
CA PRO A 141 -16.81 16.25 -19.73
C PRO A 141 -16.57 15.42 -20.99
N MET A 142 -16.35 14.11 -20.85
CA MET A 142 -16.13 13.17 -21.95
C MET A 142 -16.59 11.76 -21.58
N GLY A 143 -16.74 10.91 -22.59
CA GLY A 143 -17.05 9.49 -22.39
C GLY A 143 -15.81 8.69 -21.97
N ALA A 144 -16.03 7.48 -21.40
CA ALA A 144 -14.94 6.60 -20.98
C ALA A 144 -14.03 6.18 -22.16
N GLU A 145 -14.61 5.91 -23.32
CA GLU A 145 -13.84 5.56 -24.54
C GLU A 145 -12.94 6.70 -25.01
N GLU A 146 -13.43 7.93 -24.96
CA GLU A 146 -12.64 9.11 -25.28
C GLU A 146 -11.52 9.33 -24.26
N ALA A 147 -11.79 9.09 -22.98
CA ALA A 147 -10.78 9.18 -21.91
C ALA A 147 -9.67 8.15 -22.11
N VAL A 148 -9.98 6.93 -22.54
CA VAL A 148 -8.99 5.89 -22.91
C VAL A 148 -8.13 6.36 -24.06
N LEU A 149 -8.74 6.92 -25.12
CA LEU A 149 -8.00 7.45 -26.25
C LEU A 149 -7.05 8.60 -25.86
N GLN A 150 -7.52 9.52 -25.02
CA GLN A 150 -6.68 10.60 -24.49
C GLN A 150 -5.52 10.06 -23.64
N MET A 151 -5.77 9.05 -22.82
CA MET A 151 -4.75 8.38 -22.02
C MET A 151 -3.65 7.79 -22.90
N ASP A 152 -4.03 7.06 -23.96
CA ASP A 152 -3.08 6.45 -24.90
C ASP A 152 -2.31 7.48 -25.71
N LEU A 153 -2.95 8.56 -26.19
CA LEU A 153 -2.29 9.64 -26.91
C LEU A 153 -1.25 10.39 -26.08
N LEU A 154 -1.45 10.46 -24.76
CA LEU A 154 -0.55 11.10 -23.82
C LEU A 154 0.50 10.14 -23.24
N ASP A 155 0.45 8.87 -23.63
CA ASP A 155 1.28 7.78 -23.08
C ASP A 155 1.25 7.74 -21.53
N HIS A 156 0.04 7.83 -20.98
CA HIS A 156 -0.19 7.77 -19.54
C HIS A 156 -0.72 6.39 -19.13
N ASP A 157 -0.43 5.97 -17.91
CA ASP A 157 -0.97 4.74 -17.32
C ASP A 157 -2.38 4.91 -16.75
N PHE A 158 -2.79 6.13 -16.49
CA PHE A 158 -4.14 6.49 -16.03
C PHE A 158 -4.55 7.88 -16.52
N TYR A 159 -5.85 8.12 -16.58
CA TYR A 159 -6.43 9.41 -16.94
C TYR A 159 -7.65 9.71 -16.10
N VAL A 160 -7.70 10.94 -15.53
CA VAL A 160 -8.83 11.43 -14.72
C VAL A 160 -9.69 12.34 -15.58
N PHE A 161 -11.00 12.12 -15.60
CA PHE A 161 -11.92 12.89 -16.41
C PHE A 161 -13.26 13.09 -15.70
N THR A 162 -14.06 14.03 -16.17
CA THR A 162 -15.46 14.17 -15.75
C THR A 162 -16.33 13.37 -16.72
N SER A 163 -17.17 12.47 -16.20
CA SER A 163 -18.11 11.72 -17.02
C SER A 163 -19.14 12.67 -17.66
N ALA A 164 -19.33 12.57 -18.96
CA ALA A 164 -20.35 13.33 -19.66
C ALA A 164 -21.79 12.86 -19.31
N GLU A 165 -21.93 11.64 -18.78
CA GLU A 165 -23.22 11.04 -18.43
C GLU A 165 -23.66 11.40 -17.02
N THR A 166 -22.73 11.31 -16.03
CA THR A 166 -23.06 11.49 -14.62
C THR A 166 -22.59 12.83 -14.06
N GLY A 167 -21.62 13.47 -14.69
CA GLY A 167 -20.96 14.67 -14.18
C GLY A 167 -19.91 14.40 -13.08
N ASP A 168 -19.71 13.14 -12.71
CA ASP A 168 -18.78 12.74 -11.66
C ASP A 168 -17.36 12.60 -12.18
N ILE A 169 -16.39 12.62 -11.26
CA ILE A 169 -14.98 12.41 -11.60
C ILE A 169 -14.71 10.92 -11.65
N ASN A 170 -14.31 10.44 -12.82
CA ASN A 170 -13.98 9.06 -13.11
C ASN A 170 -12.49 8.92 -13.45
N VAL A 171 -11.96 7.69 -13.34
CA VAL A 171 -10.57 7.38 -13.70
C VAL A 171 -10.54 6.16 -14.61
N VAL A 172 -9.92 6.28 -15.78
CA VAL A 172 -9.52 5.13 -16.61
C VAL A 172 -8.05 4.82 -16.36
N TYR A 173 -7.69 3.54 -16.36
CA TYR A 173 -6.31 3.09 -16.16
C TYR A 173 -5.98 1.85 -16.98
N ARG A 174 -4.71 1.71 -17.34
CA ARG A 174 -4.20 0.55 -18.08
C ARG A 174 -3.96 -0.62 -17.11
N ARG A 175 -4.51 -1.78 -17.42
CA ARG A 175 -4.31 -3.01 -16.66
C ARG A 175 -3.06 -3.75 -17.15
N ARG A 176 -2.49 -4.59 -16.30
CA ARG A 176 -1.32 -5.42 -16.66
C ARG A 176 -1.61 -6.45 -17.75
N ASP A 177 -2.87 -6.79 -17.97
CA ASP A 177 -3.33 -7.72 -19.00
C ASP A 177 -3.52 -7.06 -20.38
N GLY A 178 -3.19 -5.74 -20.51
CA GLY A 178 -3.33 -4.96 -21.72
C GLY A 178 -4.73 -4.36 -21.94
N ASN A 179 -5.68 -4.65 -21.08
CA ASN A 179 -7.01 -4.07 -21.08
C ASN A 179 -7.06 -2.78 -20.25
N TYR A 180 -8.21 -2.10 -20.27
CA TYR A 180 -8.45 -0.90 -19.49
C TYR A 180 -9.45 -1.17 -18.36
N GLY A 181 -9.29 -0.45 -17.25
CA GLY A 181 -10.24 -0.43 -16.14
C GLY A 181 -10.82 0.95 -15.95
N LEU A 182 -12.08 1.02 -15.50
CA LEU A 182 -12.79 2.24 -15.14
C LEU A 182 -13.06 2.22 -13.65
N ILE A 183 -12.79 3.33 -12.97
CA ILE A 183 -13.13 3.58 -11.57
C ILE A 183 -14.14 4.71 -11.54
N GLU A 184 -15.30 4.44 -10.95
CA GLU A 184 -16.40 5.38 -10.79
C GLU A 184 -16.69 5.56 -9.30
N PRO A 185 -17.11 6.76 -8.84
CA PRO A 185 -17.56 6.94 -7.47
C PRO A 185 -18.84 6.13 -7.24
N ALA A 186 -18.94 5.44 -6.12
CA ALA A 186 -20.18 4.83 -5.66
C ALA A 186 -21.00 5.92 -4.96
N ASN A 187 -22.17 6.23 -5.50
CA ASN A 187 -23.18 7.09 -4.87
C ASN A 187 -24.03 6.30 -3.90
#